data_b79ebc1fe1006cb31723cb858186571a
#
_entry.id   b79ebc1fe1006cb31723cb858186571a
#
_cell.length_a   1.000
_cell.length_b   1.000
_cell.length_c   1.000
_cell.angle_alpha   90.00
_cell.angle_beta   90.00
_cell.angle_gamma   90.00
#
_symmetry.space_group_name_H-M   'P 1'
#
loop_
_entity.id
_entity.type
_entity.pdbx_description
1 polymer ?
#
loop_
_entity_poly.entity_id
_entity_poly.type
_entity_poly.pdbx_seq_one_letter_code
_entity_poly.pdbx_strand_id
1 'polypeptide(L)'
;MPDSTSPATRKLPVFHCQLLIAIVLLCSVMGCRGDRNSAHKQEKSTDLQQIKDSGELVVLTLYSSTSYFIYRGQDMGFQYELSEQFAQSLGVKLKIKVAGSVRDLISKLLAGEGDLIAYNLPITKEWKDSLIYCGEEVITHQVIVQRAGRGIKPLKDVTELIGKDVYVKPGKYYERLVNLDKELGGGIHIHKVSNDSITIEDLIMQV
;
A
#
# COMPACT_ATOMS: atom_id res chain seq x y z
N MET A 1 20.24 -86.46 41.47
CA MET A 1 18.78 -86.39 41.77
C MET A 1 18.31 -84.94 41.67
N PRO A 2 17.22 -84.82 41.14
CA PRO A 2 16.80 -84.05 39.94
C PRO A 2 16.12 -82.82 40.38
N ASP A 3 15.92 -81.84 39.50
CA ASP A 3 14.57 -81.69 38.92
C ASP A 3 14.60 -80.68 37.81
N SER A 4 14.00 -81.06 36.76
CA SER A 4 13.69 -80.28 35.60
C SER A 4 12.41 -79.44 35.83
N THR A 5 12.42 -78.17 35.57
CA THR A 5 11.16 -77.44 35.29
C THR A 5 11.32 -76.61 34.04
N SER A 6 10.64 -77.06 33.00
CA SER A 6 10.39 -76.40 31.72
C SER A 6 9.56 -75.12 31.88
N PRO A 7 9.86 -74.08 31.17
CA PRO A 7 8.98 -72.87 31.15
C PRO A 7 7.82 -73.07 30.16
N ALA A 8 6.63 -72.90 30.65
CA ALA A 8 5.39 -72.93 29.89
C ALA A 8 5.31 -71.75 28.92
N THR A 9 5.35 -72.05 27.63
CA THR A 9 5.04 -71.08 26.55
C THR A 9 3.53 -70.77 26.59
N ARG A 10 3.18 -69.55 27.09
CA ARG A 10 1.85 -69.02 26.95
C ARG A 10 1.59 -68.68 25.50
N LYS A 11 0.80 -69.46 24.80
CA LYS A 11 0.23 -69.09 23.49
C LYS A 11 -0.77 -68.02 23.70
N LEU A 12 -0.47 -66.79 23.24
CA LEU A 12 -1.45 -65.71 23.12
C LEU A 12 -2.52 -66.09 22.10
N PRO A 13 -3.80 -65.94 22.40
CA PRO A 13 -4.85 -66.26 21.46
C PRO A 13 -4.82 -65.37 20.22
N VAL A 14 -4.84 -66.00 19.06
CA VAL A 14 -4.76 -65.36 17.71
C VAL A 14 -5.79 -64.23 17.52
N PHE A 15 -6.88 -64.27 18.28
CA PHE A 15 -7.94 -63.23 18.30
C PHE A 15 -7.47 -61.86 18.77
N HIS A 16 -6.52 -61.77 19.71
CA HIS A 16 -6.00 -60.48 20.18
C HIS A 16 -5.05 -59.85 19.18
N CYS A 17 -4.35 -60.65 18.39
CA CYS A 17 -3.45 -60.13 17.37
C CYS A 17 -4.22 -59.56 16.17
N GLN A 18 -5.35 -60.14 15.80
CA GLN A 18 -6.22 -59.62 14.74
C GLN A 18 -6.91 -58.32 15.17
N LEU A 19 -7.31 -58.19 16.44
CA LEU A 19 -7.91 -56.96 16.95
C LEU A 19 -6.91 -55.80 17.00
N LEU A 20 -5.67 -56.06 17.38
CA LEU A 20 -4.60 -55.04 17.40
C LEU A 20 -4.23 -54.56 15.99
N ILE A 21 -4.17 -55.49 15.01
CA ILE A 21 -3.91 -55.11 13.61
C ILE A 21 -5.06 -54.28 13.02
N ALA A 22 -6.31 -54.59 13.37
CA ALA A 22 -7.48 -53.79 12.95
C ALA A 22 -7.47 -52.40 13.54
N ILE A 23 -7.07 -52.23 14.82
CA ILE A 23 -6.96 -50.93 15.48
C ILE A 23 -5.83 -50.09 14.87
N VAL A 24 -4.68 -50.68 14.56
CA VAL A 24 -3.56 -50.00 13.92
C VAL A 24 -3.91 -49.57 12.49
N LEU A 25 -4.66 -50.36 11.74
CA LEU A 25 -5.16 -50.01 10.40
C LEU A 25 -6.23 -48.91 10.46
N LEU A 26 -7.08 -48.89 11.49
CA LEU A 26 -8.09 -47.85 11.69
C LEU A 26 -7.45 -46.51 12.08
N CYS A 27 -6.38 -46.51 12.89
CA CYS A 27 -5.62 -45.31 13.25
C CYS A 27 -4.82 -44.74 12.07
N SER A 28 -4.38 -45.57 11.12
CA SER A 28 -3.66 -45.06 9.94
C SER A 28 -4.55 -44.36 8.91
N VAL A 29 -5.85 -44.58 8.92
CA VAL A 29 -6.81 -43.88 8.03
C VAL A 29 -7.27 -42.56 8.63
N MET A 30 -7.15 -42.38 9.95
CA MET A 30 -7.52 -41.14 10.65
C MET A 30 -6.37 -40.11 10.81
N GLY A 31 -5.15 -40.49 10.40
CA GLY A 31 -3.91 -39.74 10.65
C GLY A 31 -3.40 -38.89 9.51
N CYS A 32 -4.23 -38.43 8.55
CA CYS A 32 -3.78 -37.49 7.51
C CYS A 32 -4.89 -36.53 7.07
N ARG A 33 -5.50 -35.85 8.03
CA ARG A 33 -6.05 -34.49 7.78
C ARG A 33 -5.15 -33.54 8.52
N GLY A 34 -3.91 -33.44 8.09
CA GLY A 34 -3.08 -32.30 8.33
C GLY A 34 -3.78 -31.11 7.66
N ASP A 35 -4.39 -30.28 8.48
CA ASP A 35 -4.71 -28.92 8.11
C ASP A 35 -3.43 -28.26 7.58
N ARG A 36 -3.24 -28.35 6.27
CA ARG A 36 -2.42 -27.41 5.55
C ARG A 36 -3.21 -26.10 5.50
N ASN A 37 -3.46 -25.52 6.65
CA ASN A 37 -3.58 -24.08 6.76
C ASN A 37 -2.19 -23.50 6.50
N SER A 38 -1.71 -23.66 5.27
CA SER A 38 -0.95 -22.60 4.66
C SER A 38 -1.85 -21.40 4.81
N ALA A 39 -1.51 -20.52 5.74
CA ALA A 39 -1.92 -19.14 5.70
C ALA A 39 -1.33 -18.54 4.41
N HIS A 40 -1.88 -18.91 3.27
CA HIS A 40 -1.99 -18.00 2.16
C HIS A 40 -2.73 -16.83 2.77
N LYS A 41 -1.97 -15.80 3.14
CA LYS A 41 -2.48 -14.45 3.24
C LYS A 41 -3.17 -14.25 1.90
N GLN A 42 -4.47 -14.53 1.89
CA GLN A 42 -5.32 -14.34 0.74
C GLN A 42 -5.22 -12.84 0.54
N GLU A 43 -4.35 -12.42 -0.38
CA GLU A 43 -4.40 -11.07 -0.92
C GLU A 43 -5.85 -10.93 -1.31
N LYS A 44 -6.57 -10.11 -0.58
CA LYS A 44 -7.96 -9.79 -0.82
C LYS A 44 -7.94 -9.01 -2.12
N SER A 45 -7.85 -9.72 -3.24
CA SER A 45 -8.08 -9.12 -4.54
C SER A 45 -9.51 -8.63 -4.48
N THR A 46 -9.67 -7.34 -4.33
CA THR A 46 -10.98 -6.73 -4.32
C THR A 46 -11.51 -6.83 -5.74
N ASP A 47 -12.28 -7.86 -6.01
CA ASP A 47 -12.92 -8.07 -7.29
C ASP A 47 -14.09 -7.07 -7.42
N LEU A 48 -14.32 -6.60 -8.62
CA LEU A 48 -15.47 -5.73 -8.97
C LEU A 48 -16.80 -6.31 -8.47
N GLN A 49 -16.94 -7.64 -8.48
CA GLN A 49 -18.13 -8.29 -7.95
C GLN A 49 -18.27 -8.09 -6.44
N GLN A 50 -17.18 -8.14 -5.67
CA GLN A 50 -17.21 -7.89 -4.22
C GLN A 50 -17.61 -6.45 -3.91
N ILE A 51 -17.15 -5.47 -4.70
CA ILE A 51 -17.55 -4.07 -4.59
C ILE A 51 -19.06 -3.92 -4.83
N LYS A 52 -19.59 -4.56 -5.87
CA LYS A 52 -21.02 -4.54 -6.17
C LYS A 52 -21.86 -5.22 -5.09
N ASP A 53 -21.39 -6.34 -4.56
CA ASP A 53 -22.09 -7.11 -3.53
C ASP A 53 -22.07 -6.36 -2.17
N SER A 54 -21.00 -5.64 -1.88
CA SER A 54 -20.89 -4.79 -0.67
C SER A 54 -21.77 -3.54 -0.76
N GLY A 55 -22.07 -3.08 -1.98
CA GLY A 55 -22.80 -1.84 -2.25
C GLY A 55 -22.00 -0.56 -1.98
N GLU A 56 -20.69 -0.67 -1.70
CA GLU A 56 -19.80 0.46 -1.43
C GLU A 56 -18.50 0.37 -2.25
N LEU A 57 -18.07 1.50 -2.82
CA LEU A 57 -16.74 1.70 -3.39
C LEU A 57 -15.92 2.55 -2.42
N VAL A 58 -14.88 1.97 -1.84
CA VAL A 58 -13.99 2.66 -0.88
C VAL A 58 -12.81 3.26 -1.61
N VAL A 59 -12.77 4.58 -1.70
CA VAL A 59 -11.74 5.34 -2.40
C VAL A 59 -10.79 6.00 -1.43
N LEU A 60 -9.50 5.73 -1.60
CA LEU A 60 -8.42 6.34 -0.83
C LEU A 60 -7.92 7.59 -1.54
N THR A 61 -7.74 8.69 -0.82
CA THR A 61 -7.26 9.96 -1.38
C THR A 61 -6.46 10.78 -0.37
N LEU A 62 -5.89 11.89 -0.80
CA LEU A 62 -5.29 12.91 0.07
C LEU A 62 -6.08 14.21 -0.01
N TYR A 63 -6.03 15.00 1.07
CA TYR A 63 -6.49 16.37 1.00
C TYR A 63 -5.61 17.19 0.05
N SER A 64 -6.21 17.76 -0.96
CA SER A 64 -5.57 18.74 -1.86
C SER A 64 -6.64 19.52 -2.60
N SER A 65 -6.28 20.68 -3.12
CA SER A 65 -7.17 21.56 -3.90
C SER A 65 -7.70 20.92 -5.19
N THR A 66 -7.07 19.86 -5.67
CA THR A 66 -7.47 19.17 -6.90
C THR A 66 -8.05 17.79 -6.67
N SER A 67 -7.66 17.08 -5.59
CA SER A 67 -8.10 15.71 -5.38
C SER A 67 -9.37 15.64 -4.56
N TYR A 68 -9.30 16.08 -3.30
CA TYR A 68 -10.41 16.05 -2.36
C TYR A 68 -10.26 17.15 -1.32
N PHE A 69 -11.30 17.90 -1.08
CA PHE A 69 -11.39 18.91 -0.02
C PHE A 69 -12.84 19.13 0.40
N ILE A 70 -13.04 19.70 1.57
CA ILE A 70 -14.38 20.04 2.08
C ILE A 70 -14.54 21.56 2.00
N TYR A 71 -15.56 22.00 1.29
CA TYR A 71 -15.92 23.41 1.21
C TYR A 71 -17.37 23.62 1.68
N ARG A 72 -17.56 24.43 2.71
CA ARG A 72 -18.87 24.71 3.33
C ARG A 72 -19.65 23.44 3.72
N GLY A 73 -18.95 22.40 4.16
CA GLY A 73 -19.53 21.11 4.54
C GLY A 73 -19.89 20.20 3.38
N GLN A 74 -19.48 20.54 2.16
CA GLN A 74 -19.65 19.70 0.97
C GLN A 74 -18.31 19.13 0.52
N ASP A 75 -18.32 17.85 0.17
CA ASP A 75 -17.19 17.15 -0.43
C ASP A 75 -16.99 17.64 -1.87
N MET A 76 -15.78 18.01 -2.24
CA MET A 76 -15.44 18.59 -3.53
C MET A 76 -14.05 18.12 -3.98
N GLY A 77 -13.76 18.28 -5.26
CA GLY A 77 -12.48 17.98 -5.87
C GLY A 77 -12.63 17.15 -7.13
N PHE A 78 -11.73 17.33 -8.09
CA PHE A 78 -11.80 16.65 -9.38
C PHE A 78 -11.78 15.12 -9.22
N GLN A 79 -10.87 14.60 -8.38
CA GLN A 79 -10.77 13.16 -8.16
C GLN A 79 -11.98 12.63 -7.38
N TYR A 80 -12.53 13.42 -6.48
CA TYR A 80 -13.77 13.09 -5.78
C TYR A 80 -14.94 12.96 -6.74
N GLU A 81 -15.19 13.98 -7.58
CA GLU A 81 -16.30 13.99 -8.53
C GLU A 81 -16.19 12.85 -9.55
N LEU A 82 -14.96 12.56 -10.02
CA LEU A 82 -14.72 11.42 -10.91
C LEU A 82 -15.03 10.08 -10.22
N SER A 83 -14.64 9.95 -8.95
CA SER A 83 -14.92 8.76 -8.15
C SER A 83 -16.41 8.59 -7.87
N GLU A 84 -17.13 9.70 -7.66
CA GLU A 84 -18.58 9.68 -7.47
C GLU A 84 -19.30 9.21 -8.73
N GLN A 85 -18.94 9.75 -9.91
CA GLN A 85 -19.50 9.28 -11.18
C GLN A 85 -19.19 7.80 -11.43
N PHE A 86 -17.99 7.36 -11.09
CA PHE A 86 -17.61 5.96 -11.21
C PHE A 86 -18.43 5.06 -10.29
N ALA A 87 -18.58 5.41 -9.01
CA ALA A 87 -19.44 4.68 -8.08
C ALA A 87 -20.89 4.62 -8.54
N GLN A 88 -21.43 5.74 -9.04
CA GLN A 88 -22.78 5.80 -9.63
C GLN A 88 -22.93 4.86 -10.84
N SER A 89 -21.91 4.81 -11.70
CA SER A 89 -21.92 3.91 -12.87
C SER A 89 -21.93 2.42 -12.49
N LEU A 90 -21.37 2.08 -11.33
CA LEU A 90 -21.38 0.73 -10.77
C LEU A 90 -22.66 0.42 -9.98
N GLY A 91 -23.48 1.43 -9.68
CA GLY A 91 -24.67 1.30 -8.83
C GLY A 91 -24.37 1.12 -7.35
N VAL A 92 -23.21 1.63 -6.87
CA VAL A 92 -22.75 1.53 -5.47
C VAL A 92 -22.58 2.92 -4.86
N LYS A 93 -22.46 2.97 -3.52
CA LYS A 93 -22.19 4.21 -2.79
C LYS A 93 -20.68 4.50 -2.75
N LEU A 94 -20.32 5.75 -2.94
CA LEU A 94 -18.94 6.21 -2.73
C LEU A 94 -18.65 6.36 -1.23
N LYS A 95 -17.49 5.88 -0.80
CA LYS A 95 -16.94 6.10 0.53
C LYS A 95 -15.51 6.59 0.44
N ILE A 96 -15.27 7.82 0.88
CA ILE A 96 -13.93 8.42 0.86
C ILE A 96 -13.19 8.10 2.17
N LYS A 97 -11.93 7.71 2.06
CA LYS A 97 -10.97 7.62 3.15
C LYS A 97 -9.75 8.46 2.83
N VAL A 98 -9.46 9.43 3.68
CA VAL A 98 -8.31 10.30 3.53
C VAL A 98 -7.10 9.70 4.25
N ALA A 99 -5.98 9.66 3.56
CA ALA A 99 -4.69 9.24 4.10
C ALA A 99 -3.82 10.45 4.47
N GLY A 100 -2.81 10.23 5.30
CA GLY A 100 -1.89 11.29 5.73
C GLY A 100 -0.76 11.56 4.75
N SER A 101 -0.42 10.60 3.88
CA SER A 101 0.68 10.72 2.92
C SER A 101 0.50 9.75 1.75
N VAL A 102 1.28 9.95 0.68
CA VAL A 102 1.31 9.02 -0.47
C VAL A 102 1.71 7.61 -0.04
N ARG A 103 2.66 7.47 0.87
CA ARG A 103 3.07 6.16 1.40
C ARG A 103 1.93 5.51 2.18
N ASP A 104 1.19 6.27 2.97
CA ASP A 104 0.02 5.78 3.72
C ASP A 104 -1.11 5.35 2.77
N LEU A 105 -1.37 6.10 1.69
CA LEU A 105 -2.31 5.70 0.62
C LEU A 105 -2.00 4.30 0.09
N ILE A 106 -0.73 4.09 -0.30
CA ILE A 106 -0.28 2.83 -0.89
C ILE A 106 -0.35 1.70 0.14
N SER A 107 0.09 1.95 1.38
CA SER A 107 0.02 0.97 2.47
C SER A 107 -1.41 0.54 2.76
N LYS A 108 -2.36 1.48 2.79
CA LYS A 108 -3.78 1.21 3.01
C LYS A 108 -4.40 0.41 1.85
N LEU A 109 -4.04 0.74 0.60
CA LEU A 109 -4.51 -0.04 -0.55
C LEU A 109 -4.02 -1.49 -0.48
N LEU A 110 -2.72 -1.69 -0.25
CA LEU A 110 -2.12 -3.03 -0.14
C LEU A 110 -2.64 -3.81 1.07
N ALA A 111 -3.08 -3.13 2.13
CA ALA A 111 -3.73 -3.73 3.28
C ALA A 111 -5.22 -4.08 3.03
N GLY A 112 -5.78 -3.68 1.87
CA GLY A 112 -7.20 -3.90 1.54
C GLY A 112 -8.14 -2.99 2.31
N GLU A 113 -7.68 -1.82 2.78
CA GLU A 113 -8.51 -0.84 3.46
C GLU A 113 -9.34 0.03 2.50
N GLY A 114 -9.05 -0.06 1.20
CA GLY A 114 -9.78 0.60 0.13
C GLY A 114 -9.63 -0.17 -1.17
N ASP A 115 -10.46 0.18 -2.14
CA ASP A 115 -10.57 -0.50 -3.42
C ASP A 115 -9.70 0.15 -4.50
N LEU A 116 -9.55 1.48 -4.43
CA LEU A 116 -8.70 2.24 -5.34
C LEU A 116 -8.16 3.52 -4.70
N ILE A 117 -7.13 4.08 -5.32
CA ILE A 117 -6.57 5.38 -4.97
C ILE A 117 -6.99 6.40 -6.03
N ALA A 118 -7.72 7.45 -5.62
CA ALA A 118 -8.02 8.61 -6.45
C ALA A 118 -7.08 9.77 -6.10
N TYR A 119 -5.88 9.67 -6.63
CA TYR A 119 -4.81 10.65 -6.46
C TYR A 119 -3.78 10.49 -7.58
N ASN A 120 -3.18 11.58 -8.03
CA ASN A 120 -2.13 11.53 -9.06
C ASN A 120 -0.83 10.95 -8.46
N LEU A 121 -0.67 9.64 -8.58
CA LEU A 121 0.51 8.94 -8.10
C LEU A 121 1.63 8.93 -9.14
N PRO A 122 2.88 9.22 -8.74
CA PRO A 122 4.01 9.00 -9.63
C PRO A 122 4.28 7.50 -9.80
N ILE A 123 4.47 7.05 -11.03
CA ILE A 123 4.92 5.69 -11.32
C ILE A 123 6.38 5.57 -10.91
N THR A 124 6.65 4.75 -9.89
CA THR A 124 7.99 4.57 -9.34
C THR A 124 8.43 3.13 -9.41
N LYS A 125 9.74 2.88 -9.45
CA LYS A 125 10.30 1.52 -9.41
C LYS A 125 9.87 0.76 -8.14
N GLU A 126 9.70 1.47 -7.03
CA GLU A 126 9.32 0.90 -5.73
C GLU A 126 7.92 0.27 -5.77
N TRP A 127 6.97 0.88 -6.49
CA TRP A 127 5.56 0.48 -6.49
C TRP A 127 5.05 -0.07 -7.81
N LYS A 128 5.86 -0.01 -8.87
CA LYS A 128 5.45 -0.40 -10.22
C LYS A 128 4.90 -1.83 -10.31
N ASP A 129 5.49 -2.75 -9.55
CA ASP A 129 5.11 -4.17 -9.57
C ASP A 129 4.01 -4.52 -8.56
N SER A 130 3.65 -3.56 -7.68
CA SER A 130 2.65 -3.76 -6.62
C SER A 130 1.32 -3.06 -6.90
N LEU A 131 1.29 -2.14 -7.86
CA LEU A 131 0.12 -1.33 -8.19
C LEU A 131 -0.23 -1.45 -9.67
N ILE A 132 -1.53 -1.46 -9.94
CA ILE A 132 -2.05 -1.30 -11.31
C ILE A 132 -2.45 0.16 -11.47
N TYR A 133 -1.83 0.83 -12.44
CA TYR A 133 -2.15 2.22 -12.76
C TYR A 133 -3.20 2.26 -13.87
N CYS A 134 -4.27 3.04 -13.65
CA CYS A 134 -5.35 3.22 -14.59
C CYS A 134 -5.33 4.65 -15.14
N GLY A 135 -5.48 4.80 -16.44
CA GLY A 135 -5.50 6.09 -17.12
C GLY A 135 -4.25 6.35 -17.95
N GLU A 136 -4.13 7.56 -18.47
CA GLU A 136 -2.99 7.98 -19.27
C GLU A 136 -1.75 8.25 -18.41
N GLU A 137 -0.60 7.75 -18.86
CA GLU A 137 0.69 8.11 -18.27
C GLU A 137 1.09 9.49 -18.77
N VAL A 138 1.16 10.47 -17.86
CA VAL A 138 1.60 11.82 -18.19
C VAL A 138 3.03 12.02 -17.70
N ILE A 139 3.92 12.34 -18.64
CA ILE A 139 5.30 12.72 -18.31
C ILE A 139 5.30 14.16 -17.84
N THR A 140 5.69 14.38 -16.59
CA THR A 140 5.77 15.71 -15.98
C THR A 140 7.21 16.05 -15.57
N HIS A 141 7.50 17.33 -15.50
CA HIS A 141 8.77 17.83 -15.01
C HIS A 141 8.58 18.46 -13.62
N GLN A 142 9.59 18.31 -12.77
CA GLN A 142 9.66 19.09 -11.55
C GLN A 142 9.97 20.55 -11.89
N VAL A 143 9.29 21.45 -11.23
CA VAL A 143 9.53 22.88 -11.37
C VAL A 143 9.91 23.49 -10.02
N ILE A 144 10.75 24.51 -10.05
CA ILE A 144 11.05 25.34 -8.90
C ILE A 144 10.07 26.53 -8.92
N VAL A 145 9.42 26.75 -7.80
CA VAL A 145 8.59 27.95 -7.58
C VAL A 145 9.44 28.97 -6.83
N GLN A 146 9.51 30.17 -7.33
CA GLN A 146 10.20 31.28 -6.70
C GLN A 146 9.33 32.54 -6.73
N ARG A 147 9.59 33.46 -5.81
CA ARG A 147 8.95 34.76 -5.83
C ARG A 147 9.23 35.49 -7.13
N ALA A 148 8.21 36.06 -7.72
CA ALA A 148 8.33 36.98 -8.84
C ALA A 148 8.17 38.44 -8.34
N GLY A 149 9.00 39.37 -8.83
CA GLY A 149 8.91 40.74 -8.44
C GLY A 149 9.97 41.63 -9.07
N ARG A 150 9.80 42.97 -8.88
CA ARG A 150 10.77 43.94 -9.39
C ARG A 150 12.13 43.72 -8.70
N GLY A 151 13.19 43.51 -9.50
CA GLY A 151 14.55 43.27 -8.99
C GLY A 151 14.86 41.82 -8.63
N ILE A 152 13.91 40.89 -8.72
CA ILE A 152 14.14 39.48 -8.51
C ILE A 152 14.48 38.85 -9.87
N LYS A 153 15.70 38.28 -9.98
CA LYS A 153 16.13 37.58 -11.20
C LYS A 153 15.56 36.16 -11.14
N PRO A 154 14.77 35.71 -12.14
CA PRO A 154 14.31 34.33 -12.20
C PRO A 154 15.47 33.39 -12.44
N LEU A 155 15.47 32.27 -11.73
CA LEU A 155 16.40 31.15 -11.94
C LEU A 155 16.11 30.55 -13.31
N LYS A 156 17.15 30.35 -14.12
CA LYS A 156 17.05 29.81 -15.48
C LYS A 156 17.71 28.44 -15.60
N ASP A 157 18.64 28.15 -14.71
CA ASP A 157 19.41 26.93 -14.72
C ASP A 157 19.51 26.32 -13.32
N VAL A 158 19.64 25.00 -13.24
CA VAL A 158 19.73 24.26 -11.97
C VAL A 158 21.00 24.61 -11.18
N THR A 159 22.06 25.02 -11.84
CA THR A 159 23.31 25.48 -11.18
C THR A 159 23.12 26.75 -10.38
N GLU A 160 22.13 27.57 -10.71
CA GLU A 160 21.80 28.79 -9.96
C GLU A 160 21.12 28.48 -8.59
N LEU A 161 20.82 27.20 -8.31
CA LEU A 161 20.32 26.74 -6.99
C LEU A 161 21.43 26.67 -5.95
N ILE A 162 22.69 26.61 -6.35
CA ILE A 162 23.82 26.61 -5.41
C ILE A 162 23.77 27.86 -4.54
N GLY A 163 23.82 27.67 -3.22
CA GLY A 163 23.69 28.75 -2.23
C GLY A 163 22.27 29.24 -2.00
N LYS A 164 21.24 28.57 -2.52
CA LYS A 164 19.84 28.91 -2.29
C LYS A 164 19.19 28.01 -1.28
N ASP A 165 18.23 28.56 -0.53
CA ASP A 165 17.36 27.81 0.35
C ASP A 165 16.19 27.25 -0.45
N VAL A 166 16.04 25.91 -0.46
CA VAL A 166 14.99 25.21 -1.17
C VAL A 166 14.17 24.39 -0.19
N TYR A 167 12.89 24.70 -0.10
CA TYR A 167 11.95 24.00 0.78
C TYR A 167 11.22 22.91 -0.01
N VAL A 168 11.16 21.70 0.53
CA VAL A 168 10.58 20.56 -0.18
C VAL A 168 9.91 19.59 0.80
N LYS A 169 8.80 19.00 0.37
CA LYS A 169 8.13 17.91 1.12
C LYS A 169 8.92 16.61 1.03
N PRO A 170 8.83 15.73 2.06
CA PRO A 170 9.39 14.37 2.00
C PRO A 170 8.88 13.59 0.78
N GLY A 171 9.70 12.72 0.24
CA GLY A 171 9.37 11.84 -0.88
C GLY A 171 10.26 12.07 -2.09
N LYS A 172 9.77 11.69 -3.28
CA LYS A 172 10.53 11.71 -4.54
C LYS A 172 11.15 13.04 -4.91
N TYR A 173 10.45 14.14 -4.64
CA TYR A 173 10.97 15.47 -4.94
C TYR A 173 12.19 15.81 -4.09
N TYR A 174 12.15 15.44 -2.80
CA TYR A 174 13.29 15.58 -1.91
C TYR A 174 14.48 14.71 -2.37
N GLU A 175 14.24 13.44 -2.66
CA GLU A 175 15.29 12.52 -3.12
C GLU A 175 15.97 13.03 -4.41
N ARG A 176 15.15 13.50 -5.37
CA ARG A 176 15.68 14.05 -6.61
C ARG A 176 16.50 15.32 -6.38
N LEU A 177 16.05 16.20 -5.47
CA LEU A 177 16.78 17.42 -5.13
C LEU A 177 18.12 17.10 -4.45
N VAL A 178 18.15 16.12 -3.56
CA VAL A 178 19.39 15.64 -2.93
C VAL A 178 20.36 15.04 -3.95
N ASN A 179 19.84 14.30 -4.94
CA ASN A 179 20.68 13.76 -6.01
C ASN A 179 21.22 14.88 -6.92
N LEU A 180 20.40 15.86 -7.26
CA LEU A 180 20.82 17.03 -8.02
C LEU A 180 21.91 17.81 -7.28
N ASP A 181 21.77 18.03 -5.98
CA ASP A 181 22.78 18.69 -5.17
C ASP A 181 24.13 17.96 -5.23
N LYS A 182 24.11 16.63 -5.13
CA LYS A 182 25.32 15.80 -5.29
C LYS A 182 25.94 15.90 -6.69
N GLU A 183 25.09 15.88 -7.75
CA GLU A 183 25.54 16.02 -9.14
C GLU A 183 26.19 17.39 -9.40
N LEU A 184 25.74 18.43 -8.74
CA LEU A 184 26.27 19.79 -8.81
C LEU A 184 27.51 20.01 -7.93
N GLY A 185 27.91 19.02 -7.14
CA GLY A 185 29.03 19.14 -6.18
C GLY A 185 28.64 19.68 -4.83
N GLY A 186 27.35 19.78 -4.53
CA GLY A 186 26.79 20.29 -3.26
C GLY A 186 26.57 21.80 -3.28
N GLY A 187 26.00 22.31 -2.20
CA GLY A 187 25.80 23.74 -1.97
C GLY A 187 24.38 24.24 -2.05
N ILE A 188 23.39 23.38 -2.33
CA ILE A 188 21.97 23.71 -2.20
C ILE A 188 21.57 23.55 -0.72
N HIS A 189 20.96 24.59 -0.15
CA HIS A 189 20.45 24.50 1.22
C HIS A 189 19.06 23.88 1.22
N ILE A 190 18.99 22.54 1.39
CA ILE A 190 17.74 21.78 1.27
C ILE A 190 17.04 21.70 2.62
N HIS A 191 15.84 22.29 2.71
CA HIS A 191 14.98 22.28 3.88
C HIS A 191 13.82 21.30 3.69
N LYS A 192 13.91 20.14 4.36
CA LYS A 192 12.86 19.11 4.33
C LYS A 192 11.74 19.48 5.29
N VAL A 193 10.54 19.77 4.76
CA VAL A 193 9.35 20.12 5.55
C VAL A 193 8.55 18.85 5.84
N SER A 194 8.80 18.24 7.00
CA SER A 194 8.19 16.97 7.42
C SER A 194 6.83 17.11 8.11
N ASN A 195 6.35 18.34 8.34
CA ASN A 195 5.02 18.57 8.93
C ASN A 195 3.93 18.22 7.92
N ASP A 196 3.12 17.22 8.21
CA ASP A 196 2.04 16.75 7.33
C ASP A 196 0.86 17.72 7.26
N SER A 197 0.72 18.63 8.24
CA SER A 197 -0.29 19.69 8.21
C SER A 197 0.02 20.82 7.23
N ILE A 198 1.26 20.94 6.75
CA ILE A 198 1.66 21.93 5.76
C ILE A 198 1.53 21.29 4.39
N THR A 199 0.68 21.82 3.53
CA THR A 199 0.49 21.36 2.16
C THR A 199 1.57 21.94 1.21
N ILE A 200 1.61 21.47 -0.05
CA ILE A 200 2.48 22.07 -1.07
C ILE A 200 2.00 23.49 -1.39
N GLU A 201 0.71 23.71 -1.41
CA GLU A 201 0.07 25.02 -1.61
C GLU A 201 0.48 26.01 -0.52
N ASP A 202 0.53 25.56 0.74
CA ASP A 202 1.01 26.39 1.86
C ASP A 202 2.47 26.81 1.68
N LEU A 203 3.32 25.88 1.18
CA LEU A 203 4.71 26.22 0.87
C LEU A 203 4.82 27.23 -0.26
N ILE A 204 4.01 27.09 -1.31
CA ILE A 204 3.98 28.05 -2.43
C ILE A 204 3.53 29.43 -1.95
N MET A 205 2.55 29.51 -1.03
CA MET A 205 2.11 30.77 -0.47
C MET A 205 3.15 31.48 0.41
N GLN A 206 4.14 30.76 0.91
CA GLN A 206 5.24 31.31 1.73
C GLN A 206 6.39 31.86 0.88
N VAL A 207 6.43 31.55 -0.40
CA VAL A 207 7.44 32.05 -1.35
C VAL A 207 7.12 33.48 -1.75
#